data_d520c6ef8dd0690bc89885dd07fd58bd
#
_entry.id   d520c6ef8dd0690bc89885dd07fd58bd
#
_cell.length_a   1.000
_cell.length_b   1.000
_cell.length_c   1.000
_cell.angle_alpha   90.00
_cell.angle_beta   90.00
_cell.angle_gamma   90.00
#
_symmetry.space_group_name_H-M   'P 1'
#
loop_
_entity.id
_entity.type
_entity.pdbx_description
1 polymer ?
#
loop_
_entity_poly.entity_id
_entity_poly.type
_entity_poly.pdbx_seq_one_letter_code
_entity_poly.pdbx_strand_id
1 'polypeptide(L)'
;MAEEQKGFRLSRRLLLGVAVFGGAVLWGGTTVARLARGPSGPKNAGRIADVDGIALPLKPIASPPAFDPSLPWSAKGGDINDASGLSKTPVYGVVEVSEEDHIAKALAFARANGLKISLAAIRHSMGGHAFDDNALVLDLRKFNKVTVDAAAKTMTLQPGARWHDIQNLLHPRFAVKAMQSTDIFSVGGSLSVNAHGMDHQAGSVAGSIRSMRVMLADGSVTTCSPTEDIELFRHVVGGYGLFGVVLEATLDIVDNTVYRTSREIIKSDDFPRFFADVLEPNKEIGLFYGHLSTAPGNFLEDMIVYRYDKVADQPPADQPGIGEPGSVGLKRVLINLAKWGSLFQELKWFTEKTLEPKFESCTVARTSAMAEGEACLVTRNNPMHDSVPYLFNDLMDETDILHEYFIPRAAYIEFISEAREILRNQPLPVLNASVRIVHKEDVALTYAPEPAYSLVLYINQPTDTDGNTKMRALTRALIDVTIKHGGRFFLPYQLHYTARELLASYPELPAFLAAKRQYDPTELFSSTFYRAIKALSGVV
;
A
#
# COMPACT_ATOMS: atom_id res chain seq x y z
N MET A 1 -11.78 -55.27 17.09
CA MET A 1 -11.15 -54.57 15.97
C MET A 1 -10.58 -53.27 16.58
N ALA A 2 -9.27 -53.23 16.70
CA ALA A 2 -8.58 -52.08 17.31
C ALA A 2 -8.13 -51.14 16.18
N GLU A 3 -8.63 -49.93 16.22
CA GLU A 3 -8.16 -48.84 15.36
C GLU A 3 -6.83 -48.29 15.91
N GLU A 4 -5.77 -48.43 15.10
CA GLU A 4 -4.46 -47.87 15.38
C GLU A 4 -4.53 -46.33 15.35
N GLN A 5 -4.36 -45.69 16.50
CA GLN A 5 -4.02 -44.27 16.59
C GLN A 5 -2.62 -44.06 15.97
N LYS A 6 -2.59 -43.51 14.75
CA LYS A 6 -1.34 -42.99 14.16
C LYS A 6 -0.89 -41.75 14.93
N GLY A 7 -0.01 -41.98 15.90
CA GLY A 7 0.68 -40.89 16.62
C GLY A 7 1.49 -40.03 15.67
N PHE A 8 1.24 -38.72 15.69
CA PHE A 8 1.95 -37.70 14.93
C PHE A 8 3.41 -37.64 15.41
N ARG A 9 4.32 -38.26 14.63
CA ARG A 9 5.76 -38.20 14.88
C ARG A 9 6.33 -36.89 14.33
N LEU A 10 6.48 -35.90 15.19
CA LEU A 10 7.27 -34.69 14.91
C LEU A 10 8.71 -35.10 14.50
N SER A 11 9.18 -34.62 13.34
CA SER A 11 10.55 -34.89 12.91
C SER A 11 11.55 -34.28 13.89
N ARG A 12 12.73 -34.92 14.07
CA ARG A 12 13.83 -34.38 14.92
C ARG A 12 14.19 -32.93 14.58
N ARG A 13 14.03 -32.51 13.32
CA ARG A 13 14.25 -31.11 12.87
C ARG A 13 13.22 -30.14 13.43
N LEU A 14 11.96 -30.56 13.56
CA LEU A 14 10.90 -29.76 14.13
C LEU A 14 11.06 -29.61 15.65
N LEU A 15 11.48 -30.68 16.32
CA LEU A 15 11.79 -30.65 17.77
C LEU A 15 13.02 -29.77 18.07
N LEU A 16 14.03 -29.76 17.21
CA LEU A 16 15.16 -28.83 17.32
C LEU A 16 14.73 -27.38 17.07
N GLY A 17 13.86 -27.10 16.11
CA GLY A 17 13.29 -25.78 15.88
C GLY A 17 12.49 -25.26 17.07
N VAL A 18 11.65 -26.11 17.68
CA VAL A 18 10.89 -25.78 18.90
C VAL A 18 11.79 -25.63 20.13
N ALA A 19 12.87 -26.41 20.24
CA ALA A 19 13.83 -26.29 21.34
C ALA A 19 14.71 -25.03 21.20
N VAL A 20 15.09 -24.65 19.98
CA VAL A 20 15.77 -23.36 19.71
C VAL A 20 14.82 -22.20 19.98
N PHE A 21 13.54 -22.32 19.65
CA PHE A 21 12.51 -21.34 20.00
C PHE A 21 12.32 -21.23 21.52
N GLY A 22 12.25 -22.36 22.22
CA GLY A 22 12.17 -22.41 23.70
C GLY A 22 13.43 -21.88 24.40
N GLY A 23 14.63 -22.15 23.86
CA GLY A 23 15.91 -21.62 24.35
C GLY A 23 16.04 -20.12 24.10
N ALA A 24 15.58 -19.61 22.97
CA ALA A 24 15.55 -18.18 22.65
C ALA A 24 14.58 -17.40 23.59
N VAL A 25 13.50 -18.03 24.02
CA VAL A 25 12.55 -17.44 25.01
C VAL A 25 13.20 -17.26 26.38
N LEU A 26 14.09 -18.14 26.77
CA LEU A 26 14.85 -18.01 28.06
C LEU A 26 16.00 -17.01 27.98
N TRP A 27 16.57 -16.77 26.78
CA TRP A 27 17.73 -15.86 26.61
C TRP A 27 17.34 -14.47 26.10
N GLY A 28 16.10 -14.23 25.72
CA GLY A 28 15.74 -13.03 25.02
C GLY A 28 14.33 -12.49 25.25
N GLY A 29 13.80 -12.54 26.46
CA GLY A 29 12.49 -11.89 26.73
C GLY A 29 12.42 -10.44 26.23
N THR A 30 13.53 -9.70 26.31
CA THR A 30 13.67 -8.35 25.74
C THR A 30 13.74 -8.36 24.21
N THR A 31 14.43 -9.33 23.60
CA THR A 31 14.57 -9.47 22.15
C THR A 31 13.22 -9.87 21.51
N VAL A 32 12.55 -10.88 22.07
CA VAL A 32 11.22 -11.31 21.57
C VAL A 32 10.21 -10.17 21.75
N ALA A 33 10.21 -9.47 22.87
CA ALA A 33 9.36 -8.32 23.09
C ALA A 33 9.63 -7.20 22.08
N ARG A 34 10.91 -6.95 21.72
CA ARG A 34 11.28 -5.98 20.67
C ARG A 34 10.78 -6.41 19.29
N LEU A 35 10.97 -7.68 18.92
CA LEU A 35 10.52 -8.23 17.63
C LEU A 35 8.98 -8.25 17.49
N ALA A 36 8.25 -8.29 18.61
CA ALA A 36 6.79 -8.29 18.64
C ALA A 36 6.18 -6.88 18.62
N ARG A 37 6.98 -5.83 18.92
CA ARG A 37 6.48 -4.45 19.00
C ARG A 37 6.07 -3.93 17.62
N GLY A 38 4.96 -3.18 17.61
CA GLY A 38 4.59 -2.33 16.48
C GLY A 38 5.36 -1.00 16.50
N PRO A 39 5.19 -0.17 15.48
CA PRO A 39 5.88 1.11 15.39
C PRO A 39 5.54 2.01 16.58
N SER A 40 6.56 2.51 17.27
CA SER A 40 6.43 3.37 18.44
C SER A 40 6.62 4.86 18.12
N GLY A 41 6.88 5.19 16.84
CA GLY A 41 7.10 6.58 16.41
C GLY A 41 7.77 6.69 15.04
N PRO A 42 8.04 7.92 14.58
CA PRO A 42 8.74 8.11 13.32
C PRO A 42 10.18 7.59 13.43
N LYS A 43 10.59 6.79 12.45
CA LYS A 43 11.98 6.33 12.34
C LYS A 43 12.91 7.53 12.19
N ASN A 44 14.01 7.55 12.94
CA ASN A 44 15.01 8.62 12.92
C ASN A 44 16.11 8.40 11.87
N ALA A 45 15.83 7.63 10.82
CA ALA A 45 16.76 7.52 9.69
C ALA A 45 16.98 8.88 9.03
N GLY A 46 18.17 9.10 8.53
CA GLY A 46 18.54 10.32 7.83
C GLY A 46 17.81 10.45 6.48
N ARG A 47 18.09 11.53 5.77
CA ARG A 47 17.60 11.72 4.40
C ARG A 47 18.56 11.05 3.40
N ILE A 48 18.02 10.22 2.53
CA ILE A 48 18.70 9.77 1.32
C ILE A 48 18.26 10.72 0.19
N ALA A 49 19.09 11.72 -0.09
CA ALA A 49 18.69 12.92 -0.82
C ALA A 49 18.95 12.90 -2.32
N ASP A 50 19.60 11.88 -2.88
CA ASP A 50 19.90 11.83 -4.31
C ASP A 50 19.06 10.78 -5.04
N VAL A 51 18.46 11.24 -6.11
CA VAL A 51 17.74 10.41 -7.07
C VAL A 51 18.63 10.30 -8.31
N ASP A 52 19.17 9.12 -8.57
CA ASP A 52 20.03 8.83 -9.75
C ASP A 52 21.19 9.81 -9.97
N GLY A 53 21.83 10.27 -8.90
CA GLY A 53 22.88 11.29 -8.97
C GLY A 53 22.36 12.71 -9.23
N ILE A 54 21.07 12.92 -9.37
CA ILE A 54 20.46 14.24 -9.38
C ILE A 54 20.32 14.68 -7.91
N ALA A 55 21.21 15.59 -7.51
CA ALA A 55 21.04 16.27 -6.25
C ALA A 55 19.72 17.05 -6.27
N LEU A 56 18.83 16.74 -5.34
CA LEU A 56 17.66 17.57 -5.05
C LEU A 56 18.06 18.50 -3.90
N PRO A 57 18.78 19.62 -4.17
CA PRO A 57 19.32 20.45 -3.12
C PRO A 57 18.18 21.01 -2.28
N LEU A 58 18.38 21.02 -0.96
CA LEU A 58 17.54 21.79 -0.06
C LEU A 58 17.58 23.26 -0.53
N LYS A 59 16.40 23.84 -0.73
CA LYS A 59 16.27 25.27 -1.03
C LYS A 59 15.88 25.99 0.28
N PRO A 60 16.85 26.48 1.08
CA PRO A 60 16.51 27.21 2.29
C PRO A 60 15.78 28.50 1.90
N ILE A 61 14.74 28.81 2.65
CA ILE A 61 14.09 30.11 2.54
C ILE A 61 15.00 31.14 3.23
N ALA A 62 15.56 32.06 2.43
CA ALA A 62 16.52 33.04 2.94
C ALA A 62 15.92 33.93 4.05
N SER A 63 14.63 34.21 3.96
CA SER A 63 13.86 34.95 4.98
C SER A 63 12.46 34.37 5.05
N PRO A 64 12.20 33.39 5.94
CA PRO A 64 10.88 32.79 6.03
C PRO A 64 9.84 33.83 6.45
N PRO A 65 8.65 33.87 5.84
CA PRO A 65 7.59 34.78 6.23
C PRO A 65 7.14 34.50 7.67
N ALA A 66 6.51 35.49 8.31
CA ALA A 66 5.88 35.30 9.62
C ALA A 66 4.70 34.31 9.49
N PHE A 67 4.49 33.50 10.51
CA PHE A 67 3.36 32.57 10.55
C PHE A 67 2.04 33.33 10.69
N ASP A 68 1.10 33.06 9.80
CA ASP A 68 -0.24 33.60 9.87
C ASP A 68 -0.97 33.06 11.11
N PRO A 69 -1.40 33.91 12.05
CA PRO A 69 -2.09 33.45 13.26
C PRO A 69 -3.49 32.87 12.99
N SER A 70 -4.07 33.12 11.82
CA SER A 70 -5.39 32.59 11.43
C SER A 70 -5.34 31.13 10.97
N LEU A 71 -4.15 30.55 10.72
CA LEU A 71 -3.98 29.17 10.34
C LEU A 71 -3.77 28.27 11.56
N PRO A 72 -4.38 27.07 11.60
CA PRO A 72 -4.24 26.13 12.70
C PRO A 72 -2.92 25.34 12.59
N TRP A 73 -1.83 25.96 12.99
CA TRP A 73 -0.50 25.35 12.97
C TRP A 73 -0.37 24.20 13.96
N SER A 74 -0.10 23.00 13.50
CA SER A 74 0.33 21.88 14.33
C SER A 74 1.85 21.84 14.54
N ALA A 75 2.61 22.42 13.60
CA ALA A 75 4.04 22.64 13.74
C ALA A 75 4.47 23.91 12.96
N LYS A 76 5.43 24.64 13.55
CA LYS A 76 6.06 25.82 12.95
C LYS A 76 7.53 25.50 12.71
N GLY A 77 7.86 25.03 11.49
CA GLY A 77 9.14 24.44 11.17
C GLY A 77 9.25 22.97 11.61
N GLY A 78 10.48 22.46 11.57
CA GLY A 78 10.80 21.09 11.94
C GLY A 78 10.92 20.14 10.76
N ASP A 79 11.13 18.86 11.05
CA ASP A 79 11.32 17.82 10.07
C ASP A 79 10.09 16.92 10.00
N ILE A 80 9.79 16.45 8.79
CA ILE A 80 8.75 15.44 8.51
C ILE A 80 9.38 14.24 7.80
N ASN A 81 8.75 13.07 7.91
CA ASN A 81 9.19 11.86 7.24
C ASN A 81 7.98 11.03 6.75
N ASP A 82 8.23 10.07 5.88
CA ASP A 82 7.23 9.10 5.41
C ASP A 82 7.43 7.71 6.05
N ALA A 83 6.64 6.72 5.59
CA ALA A 83 6.65 5.37 6.14
C ALA A 83 8.01 4.65 5.97
N SER A 84 8.82 5.02 4.97
CA SER A 84 10.16 4.45 4.80
C SER A 84 11.12 4.83 5.92
N GLY A 85 10.90 6.00 6.55
CA GLY A 85 11.86 6.59 7.47
C GLY A 85 13.10 7.19 6.79
N LEU A 86 13.20 7.14 5.46
CA LEU A 86 14.40 7.53 4.69
C LEU A 86 14.28 8.90 4.00
N SER A 87 13.16 9.61 4.20
CA SER A 87 12.83 10.84 3.49
C SER A 87 12.73 12.05 4.43
N LYS A 88 13.51 12.08 5.51
CA LYS A 88 13.48 13.17 6.50
C LYS A 88 13.69 14.53 5.81
N THR A 89 12.71 15.43 5.89
CA THR A 89 12.67 16.67 5.11
C THR A 89 12.26 17.85 6.01
N PRO A 90 13.03 18.95 6.02
CA PRO A 90 12.66 20.16 6.72
C PRO A 90 11.50 20.84 6.02
N VAL A 91 10.49 21.27 6.78
CA VAL A 91 9.31 21.96 6.24
C VAL A 91 9.17 23.36 6.86
N TYR A 92 8.53 24.28 6.14
CA TYR A 92 8.20 25.60 6.68
C TYR A 92 7.26 25.48 7.89
N GLY A 93 6.26 24.62 7.77
CA GLY A 93 5.32 24.34 8.85
C GLY A 93 4.24 23.37 8.41
N VAL A 94 3.45 22.90 9.38
CA VAL A 94 2.34 21.99 9.16
C VAL A 94 1.05 22.61 9.65
N VAL A 95 0.07 22.76 8.76
CA VAL A 95 -1.29 23.24 9.05
C VAL A 95 -2.20 22.03 9.21
N GLU A 96 -2.87 21.92 10.36
CA GLU A 96 -3.85 20.88 10.64
C GLU A 96 -5.21 21.26 10.04
N VAL A 97 -5.56 20.64 8.92
CA VAL A 97 -6.80 20.93 8.21
C VAL A 97 -7.97 20.15 8.83
N SER A 98 -9.03 20.86 9.25
CA SER A 98 -10.31 20.28 9.68
C SER A 98 -11.51 20.86 8.93
N GLU A 99 -11.31 21.96 8.19
CA GLU A 99 -12.33 22.68 7.45
C GLU A 99 -11.79 23.16 6.10
N GLU A 100 -12.67 23.35 5.12
CA GLU A 100 -12.33 23.82 3.77
C GLU A 100 -11.67 25.20 3.79
N ASP A 101 -12.11 26.08 4.69
CA ASP A 101 -11.55 27.43 4.88
C ASP A 101 -10.05 27.42 5.26
N HIS A 102 -9.60 26.41 6.02
CA HIS A 102 -8.17 26.25 6.33
C HIS A 102 -7.34 26.01 5.07
N ILE A 103 -7.88 25.25 4.10
CA ILE A 103 -7.22 24.97 2.82
C ILE A 103 -7.13 26.29 2.02
N ALA A 104 -8.26 27.00 1.84
CA ALA A 104 -8.31 28.24 1.09
C ALA A 104 -7.33 29.29 1.64
N LYS A 105 -7.32 29.49 2.96
CA LYS A 105 -6.38 30.41 3.64
C LYS A 105 -4.93 29.99 3.47
N ALA A 106 -4.62 28.71 3.60
CA ALA A 106 -3.26 28.20 3.44
C ALA A 106 -2.76 28.37 2.00
N LEU A 107 -3.60 28.12 1.00
CA LEU A 107 -3.26 28.38 -0.41
C LEU A 107 -2.99 29.86 -0.67
N ALA A 108 -3.86 30.74 -0.14
CA ALA A 108 -3.69 32.19 -0.27
C ALA A 108 -2.38 32.66 0.41
N PHE A 109 -2.12 32.19 1.62
CA PHE A 109 -0.89 32.49 2.36
C PHE A 109 0.36 32.02 1.60
N ALA A 110 0.35 30.79 1.11
CA ALA A 110 1.48 30.21 0.38
C ALA A 110 1.77 31.00 -0.92
N ARG A 111 0.73 31.34 -1.71
CA ARG A 111 0.87 32.17 -2.92
C ARG A 111 1.47 33.55 -2.61
N ALA A 112 0.94 34.21 -1.59
CA ALA A 112 1.39 35.57 -1.20
C ALA A 112 2.87 35.56 -0.76
N ASN A 113 3.38 34.47 -0.25
CA ASN A 113 4.72 34.32 0.31
C ASN A 113 5.68 33.47 -0.51
N GLY A 114 5.30 33.03 -1.72
CA GLY A 114 6.13 32.21 -2.58
C GLY A 114 6.48 30.83 -2.02
N LEU A 115 5.66 30.32 -1.08
CA LEU A 115 5.81 28.97 -0.52
C LEU A 115 5.18 27.93 -1.45
N LYS A 116 5.71 26.71 -1.40
CA LYS A 116 5.05 25.54 -2.00
C LYS A 116 4.10 24.90 -1.00
N ILE A 117 3.12 24.17 -1.51
CA ILE A 117 2.16 23.38 -0.72
C ILE A 117 2.40 21.92 -0.99
N SER A 118 2.44 21.12 0.07
CA SER A 118 2.41 19.67 0.01
C SER A 118 1.20 19.11 0.76
N LEU A 119 0.58 18.07 0.22
CA LEU A 119 -0.59 17.42 0.80
C LEU A 119 -0.17 16.16 1.55
N ALA A 120 -0.53 16.07 2.81
CA ALA A 120 -0.20 14.93 3.66
C ALA A 120 -1.44 14.41 4.40
N ALA A 121 -1.52 13.09 4.58
CA ALA A 121 -2.41 12.45 5.53
C ALA A 121 -1.62 11.42 6.34
N ILE A 122 -1.74 10.12 6.05
CA ILE A 122 -1.04 9.05 6.79
C ILE A 122 0.44 8.93 6.39
N ARG A 123 0.85 9.47 5.24
CA ARG A 123 2.24 9.48 4.73
C ARG A 123 2.85 8.09 4.54
N HIS A 124 2.09 7.18 3.94
CA HIS A 124 2.53 5.81 3.66
C HIS A 124 3.24 5.63 2.32
N SER A 125 3.36 6.66 1.49
CA SER A 125 4.30 6.66 0.37
C SER A 125 5.75 6.63 0.88
N MET A 126 6.70 6.21 0.03
CA MET A 126 8.09 5.95 0.43
C MET A 126 9.11 6.73 -0.40
N GLY A 127 8.69 7.82 -1.04
CA GLY A 127 9.54 8.65 -1.91
C GLY A 127 9.29 10.15 -1.76
N GLY A 128 8.87 10.61 -0.56
CA GLY A 128 8.66 12.03 -0.29
C GLY A 128 7.48 12.65 -1.05
N HIS A 129 6.42 11.89 -1.30
CA HIS A 129 5.23 12.35 -2.04
C HIS A 129 4.36 13.34 -1.25
N ALA A 130 4.44 13.29 0.08
CA ALA A 130 3.57 14.05 0.98
C ALA A 130 4.20 15.34 1.54
N PHE A 131 5.39 15.70 1.07
CA PHE A 131 6.11 16.89 1.54
C PHE A 131 7.18 17.33 0.55
N ASP A 132 7.61 18.59 0.66
CA ASP A 132 8.75 19.15 -0.07
C ASP A 132 9.60 20.02 0.87
N ASP A 133 10.82 20.32 0.47
CA ASP A 133 11.75 21.14 1.22
C ASP A 133 11.16 22.52 1.47
N ASN A 134 11.06 22.91 2.75
CA ASN A 134 10.53 24.20 3.19
C ASN A 134 9.10 24.51 2.70
N ALA A 135 8.33 23.49 2.30
CA ALA A 135 6.94 23.67 1.93
C ALA A 135 6.04 23.82 3.16
N LEU A 136 4.90 24.46 2.94
CA LEU A 136 3.77 24.43 3.85
C LEU A 136 3.04 23.10 3.64
N VAL A 137 2.99 22.25 4.65
CA VAL A 137 2.31 20.97 4.59
C VAL A 137 0.88 21.09 5.10
N LEU A 138 -0.09 20.68 4.31
CA LEU A 138 -1.48 20.52 4.73
C LEU A 138 -1.69 19.12 5.26
N ASP A 139 -1.85 18.97 6.57
CA ASP A 139 -2.19 17.71 7.22
C ASP A 139 -3.71 17.51 7.19
N LEU A 140 -4.17 16.64 6.31
CA LEU A 140 -5.59 16.41 6.05
C LEU A 140 -6.24 15.40 7.01
N ARG A 141 -5.52 14.80 7.96
CA ARG A 141 -6.03 13.71 8.82
C ARG A 141 -7.29 14.07 9.61
N LYS A 142 -7.51 15.34 9.94
CA LYS A 142 -8.72 15.82 10.62
C LYS A 142 -9.81 16.32 9.67
N PHE A 143 -9.54 16.35 8.37
CA PHE A 143 -10.52 16.63 7.33
C PHE A 143 -11.08 15.29 6.83
N ASN A 144 -11.98 14.68 7.64
CA ASN A 144 -12.29 13.27 7.57
C ASN A 144 -13.78 12.90 7.73
N LYS A 145 -14.68 13.84 7.48
CA LYS A 145 -16.13 13.57 7.53
C LYS A 145 -16.52 12.52 6.50
N VAL A 146 -17.48 11.66 6.88
CA VAL A 146 -18.05 10.62 6.01
C VAL A 146 -19.57 10.63 6.17
N THR A 147 -20.28 10.61 5.06
CA THR A 147 -21.74 10.47 4.99
C THR A 147 -22.10 9.32 4.07
N VAL A 148 -23.09 8.50 4.44
CA VAL A 148 -23.54 7.34 3.66
C VAL A 148 -24.95 7.58 3.16
N ASP A 149 -25.16 7.49 1.84
CA ASP A 149 -26.48 7.38 1.23
C ASP A 149 -26.78 5.90 0.95
N ALA A 150 -27.55 5.31 1.85
CA ALA A 150 -27.91 3.89 1.77
C ALA A 150 -28.86 3.57 0.59
N ALA A 151 -29.62 4.55 0.10
CA ALA A 151 -30.55 4.35 -1.02
C ALA A 151 -29.80 4.39 -2.35
N ALA A 152 -28.87 5.33 -2.50
CA ALA A 152 -28.01 5.44 -3.69
C ALA A 152 -26.85 4.44 -3.68
N LYS A 153 -26.58 3.76 -2.56
CA LYS A 153 -25.39 2.94 -2.32
C LYS A 153 -24.11 3.71 -2.63
N THR A 154 -24.00 4.90 -2.05
CA THR A 154 -22.83 5.75 -2.16
C THR A 154 -22.40 6.26 -0.78
N MET A 155 -21.17 6.70 -0.69
CA MET A 155 -20.66 7.47 0.44
C MET A 155 -19.97 8.72 -0.08
N THR A 156 -20.20 9.85 0.58
CA THR A 156 -19.44 11.09 0.35
C THR A 156 -18.51 11.32 1.52
N LEU A 157 -17.25 11.58 1.23
CA LEU A 157 -16.21 11.61 2.24
C LEU A 157 -15.13 12.65 1.94
N GLN A 158 -14.47 13.10 2.98
CA GLN A 158 -13.31 13.97 2.94
C GLN A 158 -12.01 13.15 2.89
N PRO A 159 -10.93 13.66 2.28
CA PRO A 159 -9.73 12.89 1.95
C PRO A 159 -8.94 12.36 3.16
N GLY A 160 -9.11 12.94 4.33
CA GLY A 160 -8.47 12.48 5.57
C GLY A 160 -9.12 11.25 6.20
N ALA A 161 -10.31 10.85 5.76
CA ALA A 161 -10.99 9.65 6.25
C ALA A 161 -10.13 8.40 5.99
N ARG A 162 -10.08 7.48 6.96
CA ARG A 162 -9.34 6.22 6.84
C ARG A 162 -10.27 5.08 6.47
N TRP A 163 -9.80 4.13 5.70
CA TRP A 163 -10.58 2.96 5.33
C TRP A 163 -11.06 2.17 6.54
N HIS A 164 -10.26 2.06 7.60
CA HIS A 164 -10.65 1.42 8.86
C HIS A 164 -11.93 2.01 9.45
N ASP A 165 -11.98 3.33 9.57
CA ASP A 165 -13.13 4.04 10.15
C ASP A 165 -14.37 3.90 9.25
N ILE A 166 -14.16 3.92 7.92
CA ILE A 166 -15.21 3.73 6.91
C ILE A 166 -15.76 2.30 6.95
N GLN A 167 -14.91 1.28 7.01
CA GLN A 167 -15.36 -0.11 7.09
C GLN A 167 -16.20 -0.36 8.35
N ASN A 168 -15.78 0.19 9.50
CA ASN A 168 -16.57 0.12 10.74
C ASN A 168 -17.92 0.84 10.62
N LEU A 169 -17.96 2.00 9.95
CA LEU A 169 -19.20 2.74 9.71
C LEU A 169 -20.15 1.97 8.77
N LEU A 170 -19.63 1.30 7.76
CA LEU A 170 -20.42 0.57 6.77
C LEU A 170 -20.94 -0.78 7.28
N HIS A 171 -20.21 -1.42 8.22
CA HIS A 171 -20.61 -2.71 8.79
C HIS A 171 -21.91 -2.58 9.61
N PRO A 172 -22.81 -3.57 9.59
CA PRO A 172 -22.76 -4.85 8.85
C PRO A 172 -23.36 -4.79 7.44
N ARG A 173 -24.01 -3.67 7.08
CA ARG A 173 -24.87 -3.60 5.89
C ARG A 173 -24.10 -3.46 4.59
N PHE A 174 -23.06 -2.63 4.58
CA PHE A 174 -22.31 -2.29 3.40
C PHE A 174 -20.82 -2.58 3.57
N ALA A 175 -20.11 -2.55 2.44
CA ALA A 175 -18.66 -2.66 2.37
C ALA A 175 -18.09 -1.71 1.31
N VAL A 176 -16.80 -1.40 1.43
CA VAL A 176 -16.05 -0.64 0.42
C VAL A 176 -15.96 -1.47 -0.87
N LYS A 177 -16.17 -0.82 -2.03
CA LYS A 177 -16.08 -1.48 -3.35
C LYS A 177 -14.63 -1.75 -3.73
N ALA A 178 -13.76 -0.76 -3.65
CA ALA A 178 -12.34 -0.87 -3.97
C ALA A 178 -11.48 -0.07 -2.97
N MET A 179 -10.43 -0.70 -2.46
CA MET A 179 -9.42 -0.10 -1.58
C MET A 179 -8.15 -0.95 -1.58
N GLN A 180 -7.08 -0.46 -0.97
CA GLN A 180 -5.87 -1.27 -0.75
C GLN A 180 -6.16 -2.50 0.12
N SER A 181 -5.22 -3.45 0.11
CA SER A 181 -5.31 -4.68 0.91
C SER A 181 -5.09 -4.48 2.42
N THR A 182 -5.09 -3.24 2.90
CA THR A 182 -5.08 -2.86 4.32
C THR A 182 -5.80 -1.54 4.52
N ASP A 183 -6.49 -1.41 5.63
CA ASP A 183 -7.40 -0.29 5.92
C ASP A 183 -6.76 0.90 6.64
N ILE A 184 -5.46 0.87 6.86
CA ILE A 184 -4.72 1.95 7.55
C ILE A 184 -4.61 3.24 6.75
N PHE A 185 -4.81 3.17 5.41
CA PHE A 185 -4.63 4.30 4.50
C PHE A 185 -5.79 5.29 4.57
N SER A 186 -5.46 6.55 4.27
CA SER A 186 -6.48 7.59 4.02
C SER A 186 -7.00 7.51 2.59
N VAL A 187 -8.26 7.90 2.42
CA VAL A 187 -8.89 7.91 1.09
C VAL A 187 -8.17 8.85 0.14
N GLY A 188 -7.81 10.06 0.57
CA GLY A 188 -7.06 11.00 -0.27
C GLY A 188 -5.74 10.45 -0.79
N GLY A 189 -5.01 9.69 0.04
CA GLY A 189 -3.83 8.97 -0.40
C GLY A 189 -4.15 7.89 -1.44
N SER A 190 -5.23 7.13 -1.24
CA SER A 190 -5.69 6.10 -2.17
C SER A 190 -6.11 6.66 -3.53
N LEU A 191 -6.83 7.78 -3.54
CA LEU A 191 -7.20 8.52 -4.76
C LEU A 191 -5.95 9.02 -5.49
N SER A 192 -5.01 9.61 -4.74
CA SER A 192 -3.78 10.21 -5.29
C SER A 192 -2.87 9.22 -6.01
N VAL A 193 -2.92 7.93 -5.66
CA VAL A 193 -2.11 6.89 -6.30
C VAL A 193 -2.96 5.95 -7.17
N ASN A 194 -4.28 6.18 -7.27
CA ASN A 194 -5.23 5.27 -7.89
C ASN A 194 -5.09 3.84 -7.37
N ALA A 195 -5.21 3.67 -6.07
CA ALA A 195 -4.92 2.40 -5.40
C ALA A 195 -5.83 1.25 -5.85
N HIS A 196 -5.27 0.04 -5.85
CA HIS A 196 -5.99 -1.21 -6.06
C HIS A 196 -5.79 -2.18 -4.88
N GLY A 197 -6.49 -3.32 -4.90
CA GLY A 197 -6.46 -4.24 -3.75
C GLY A 197 -6.76 -5.69 -4.10
N MET A 198 -7.58 -6.34 -3.27
CA MET A 198 -7.90 -7.77 -3.37
C MET A 198 -9.10 -8.07 -4.26
N ASP A 199 -9.93 -7.09 -4.59
CA ASP A 199 -11.07 -7.30 -5.47
C ASP A 199 -10.63 -7.33 -6.93
N HIS A 200 -10.51 -8.55 -7.46
CA HIS A 200 -10.12 -8.79 -8.84
C HIS A 200 -11.22 -8.46 -9.86
N GLN A 201 -12.42 -8.08 -9.42
CA GLN A 201 -13.54 -7.71 -10.28
C GLN A 201 -13.77 -6.20 -10.30
N ALA A 202 -13.56 -5.51 -9.17
CA ALA A 202 -13.82 -4.08 -9.04
C ALA A 202 -12.73 -3.18 -9.64
N GLY A 203 -11.50 -3.68 -9.73
CA GLY A 203 -10.36 -2.89 -10.20
C GLY A 203 -9.81 -1.93 -9.13
N SER A 204 -9.31 -0.77 -9.59
CA SER A 204 -8.77 0.28 -8.72
C SER A 204 -9.88 1.15 -8.11
N VAL A 205 -9.47 2.05 -7.21
CA VAL A 205 -10.38 3.00 -6.56
C VAL A 205 -11.06 3.93 -7.59
N ALA A 206 -10.42 4.23 -8.72
CA ALA A 206 -11.00 5.01 -9.81
C ALA A 206 -12.36 4.48 -10.26
N GLY A 207 -12.51 3.16 -10.36
CA GLY A 207 -13.76 2.49 -10.74
C GLY A 207 -14.90 2.58 -9.72
N SER A 208 -14.65 3.17 -8.54
CA SER A 208 -15.68 3.43 -7.52
C SER A 208 -16.07 4.90 -7.43
N ILE A 209 -15.35 5.82 -8.07
CA ILE A 209 -15.57 7.26 -7.93
C ILE A 209 -16.74 7.71 -8.81
N ARG A 210 -17.74 8.36 -8.20
CA ARG A 210 -18.84 9.03 -8.88
C ARG A 210 -18.50 10.47 -9.25
N SER A 211 -17.93 11.22 -8.30
CA SER A 211 -17.52 12.61 -8.49
C SER A 211 -16.55 13.04 -7.40
N MET A 212 -15.82 14.11 -7.66
CA MET A 212 -14.95 14.78 -6.68
C MET A 212 -15.12 16.28 -6.77
N ARG A 213 -15.09 16.96 -5.61
CA ARG A 213 -14.90 18.42 -5.52
C ARG A 213 -13.42 18.69 -5.25
N VAL A 214 -12.83 19.53 -6.05
CA VAL A 214 -11.39 19.80 -6.01
C VAL A 214 -11.15 21.31 -5.91
N MET A 215 -10.31 21.74 -4.97
CA MET A 215 -9.81 23.11 -4.90
C MET A 215 -8.50 23.21 -5.68
N LEU A 216 -8.49 24.03 -6.72
CA LEU A 216 -7.34 24.23 -7.60
C LEU A 216 -6.30 25.18 -6.98
N ALA A 217 -5.16 25.33 -7.64
CA ALA A 217 -4.04 26.15 -7.14
C ALA A 217 -4.39 27.65 -6.99
N ASP A 218 -5.34 28.16 -7.75
CA ASP A 218 -5.85 29.53 -7.65
C ASP A 218 -6.87 29.73 -6.53
N GLY A 219 -7.31 28.65 -5.88
CA GLY A 219 -8.33 28.63 -4.83
C GLY A 219 -9.75 28.46 -5.35
N SER A 220 -9.96 28.37 -6.66
CA SER A 220 -11.27 28.03 -7.23
C SER A 220 -11.62 26.57 -6.91
N VAL A 221 -12.93 26.31 -6.79
CA VAL A 221 -13.45 24.95 -6.55
C VAL A 221 -14.23 24.50 -7.77
N THR A 222 -13.91 23.31 -8.25
CA THR A 222 -14.61 22.69 -9.38
C THR A 222 -15.01 21.26 -9.04
N THR A 223 -15.95 20.72 -9.81
CA THR A 223 -16.36 19.31 -9.74
C THR A 223 -15.80 18.58 -10.94
N CYS A 224 -15.28 17.38 -10.73
CA CYS A 224 -14.87 16.48 -11.82
C CYS A 224 -15.38 15.06 -11.57
N SER A 225 -15.59 14.32 -12.64
CA SER A 225 -16.11 12.95 -12.61
C SER A 225 -15.71 12.20 -13.88
N PRO A 226 -16.00 10.90 -14.01
CA PRO A 226 -15.83 10.18 -15.27
C PRO A 226 -16.63 10.73 -16.46
N THR A 227 -17.58 11.65 -16.22
CA THR A 227 -18.46 12.24 -17.27
C THR A 227 -18.48 13.77 -17.27
N GLU A 228 -17.87 14.42 -16.28
CA GLU A 228 -17.81 15.89 -16.17
C GLU A 228 -16.38 16.29 -15.84
N ASP A 229 -15.80 17.24 -16.59
CA ASP A 229 -14.39 17.62 -16.51
C ASP A 229 -13.45 16.38 -16.44
N ILE A 230 -13.61 15.50 -17.44
CA ILE A 230 -12.93 14.20 -17.52
C ILE A 230 -11.40 14.37 -17.46
N GLU A 231 -10.87 15.43 -18.08
CA GLU A 231 -9.43 15.67 -18.10
C GLU A 231 -8.91 15.97 -16.70
N LEU A 232 -9.58 16.81 -15.93
CA LEU A 232 -9.20 17.04 -14.54
C LEU A 232 -9.35 15.77 -13.70
N PHE A 233 -10.45 15.01 -13.89
CA PHE A 233 -10.66 13.74 -13.20
C PHE A 233 -9.49 12.78 -13.41
N ARG A 234 -9.07 12.59 -14.66
CA ARG A 234 -7.93 11.71 -15.02
C ARG A 234 -6.61 12.16 -14.44
N HIS A 235 -6.44 13.46 -14.17
CA HIS A 235 -5.23 14.03 -13.61
C HIS A 235 -5.23 14.06 -12.08
N VAL A 236 -6.41 14.16 -11.43
CA VAL A 236 -6.51 14.13 -9.96
C VAL A 236 -6.37 12.71 -9.43
N VAL A 237 -7.04 11.74 -10.07
CA VAL A 237 -6.91 10.31 -9.73
C VAL A 237 -5.56 9.79 -10.26
N GLY A 238 -4.73 9.28 -9.36
CA GLY A 238 -3.35 8.91 -9.70
C GLY A 238 -2.43 10.11 -9.98
N GLY A 239 -2.84 11.32 -9.57
CA GLY A 239 -2.11 12.56 -9.81
C GLY A 239 -1.20 13.00 -8.67
N TYR A 240 -1.01 12.17 -7.67
CA TYR A 240 -0.08 12.39 -6.54
C TYR A 240 -0.27 13.72 -5.79
N GLY A 241 -1.52 14.25 -5.77
CA GLY A 241 -1.84 15.52 -5.11
C GLY A 241 -1.33 16.77 -5.84
N LEU A 242 -0.98 16.66 -7.13
CA LEU A 242 -0.35 17.74 -7.89
C LEU A 242 -1.36 18.67 -8.59
N PHE A 243 -2.62 18.26 -8.75
CA PHE A 243 -3.62 18.99 -9.54
C PHE A 243 -4.68 19.70 -8.70
N GLY A 244 -4.55 19.67 -7.38
CA GLY A 244 -5.46 20.31 -6.44
C GLY A 244 -5.68 19.51 -5.18
N VAL A 245 -6.42 20.09 -4.25
CA VAL A 245 -6.83 19.46 -3.01
C VAL A 245 -8.22 18.88 -3.20
N VAL A 246 -8.37 17.56 -3.13
CA VAL A 246 -9.68 16.92 -3.06
C VAL A 246 -10.37 17.39 -1.77
N LEU A 247 -11.53 18.02 -1.90
CA LEU A 247 -12.34 18.48 -0.76
C LEU A 247 -13.31 17.39 -0.32
N GLU A 248 -13.94 16.76 -1.32
CA GLU A 248 -14.87 15.65 -1.15
C GLU A 248 -14.78 14.69 -2.33
N ALA A 249 -15.00 13.42 -2.05
CA ALA A 249 -15.20 12.41 -3.09
C ALA A 249 -16.47 11.61 -2.78
N THR A 250 -17.29 11.37 -3.79
CA THR A 250 -18.44 10.46 -3.71
C THR A 250 -18.06 9.14 -4.36
N LEU A 251 -18.11 8.06 -3.58
CA LEU A 251 -17.70 6.71 -3.99
C LEU A 251 -18.88 5.74 -3.91
N ASP A 252 -18.89 4.76 -4.81
CA ASP A 252 -19.76 3.59 -4.70
C ASP A 252 -19.39 2.75 -3.49
N ILE A 253 -20.41 2.26 -2.80
CA ILE A 253 -20.33 1.17 -1.83
C ILE A 253 -21.11 -0.04 -2.34
N VAL A 254 -20.78 -1.21 -1.82
CA VAL A 254 -21.45 -2.47 -2.18
C VAL A 254 -22.16 -3.07 -0.98
N ASP A 255 -23.13 -3.95 -1.22
CA ASP A 255 -23.70 -4.74 -0.13
C ASP A 255 -22.59 -5.57 0.51
N ASN A 256 -22.58 -5.62 1.82
CA ASN A 256 -21.66 -6.49 2.52
C ASN A 256 -22.09 -7.95 2.28
N THR A 257 -21.12 -8.80 2.06
CA THR A 257 -21.35 -10.21 1.70
C THR A 257 -20.52 -11.08 2.63
N VAL A 258 -21.08 -12.23 3.00
CA VAL A 258 -20.34 -13.28 3.71
C VAL A 258 -19.62 -14.15 2.69
N TYR A 259 -18.37 -14.44 2.97
CA TYR A 259 -17.52 -15.30 2.17
C TYR A 259 -17.04 -16.51 2.97
N ARG A 260 -16.91 -17.63 2.27
CA ARG A 260 -16.14 -18.77 2.72
C ARG A 260 -14.71 -18.62 2.21
N THR A 261 -13.74 -18.68 3.11
CA THR A 261 -12.34 -18.67 2.73
C THR A 261 -11.93 -20.05 2.21
N SER A 262 -11.42 -20.09 1.00
CA SER A 262 -10.83 -21.28 0.36
C SER A 262 -9.35 -21.05 0.14
N ARG A 263 -8.56 -22.12 0.23
CA ARG A 263 -7.11 -22.04 0.11
C ARG A 263 -6.56 -23.24 -0.64
N GLU A 264 -5.70 -22.98 -1.61
CA GLU A 264 -4.98 -24.02 -2.34
C GLU A 264 -3.55 -23.61 -2.65
N ILE A 265 -2.69 -24.58 -2.92
CA ILE A 265 -1.29 -24.35 -3.28
C ILE A 265 -1.11 -24.76 -4.72
N ILE A 266 -0.64 -23.81 -5.53
CA ILE A 266 -0.34 -24.02 -6.94
C ILE A 266 1.12 -23.66 -7.23
N LYS A 267 1.64 -24.00 -8.39
CA LYS A 267 2.88 -23.42 -8.90
C LYS A 267 2.60 -22.01 -9.42
N SER A 268 3.52 -21.07 -9.19
CA SER A 268 3.36 -19.70 -9.67
C SER A 268 3.24 -19.61 -11.19
N ASP A 269 3.90 -20.52 -11.91
CA ASP A 269 3.84 -20.59 -13.37
C ASP A 269 2.47 -21.10 -13.88
N ASP A 270 1.69 -21.80 -13.04
CA ASP A 270 0.31 -22.22 -13.35
C ASP A 270 -0.72 -21.10 -13.10
N PHE A 271 -0.32 -19.97 -12.46
CA PHE A 271 -1.25 -18.92 -12.06
C PHE A 271 -2.04 -18.29 -13.22
N PRO A 272 -1.45 -17.99 -14.40
CA PRO A 272 -2.24 -17.46 -15.53
C PRO A 272 -3.36 -18.41 -15.97
N ARG A 273 -3.11 -19.72 -15.99
CA ARG A 273 -4.13 -20.73 -16.31
C ARG A 273 -5.19 -20.78 -15.19
N PHE A 274 -4.76 -20.80 -13.94
CA PHE A 274 -5.67 -20.77 -12.79
C PHE A 274 -6.59 -19.54 -12.82
N PHE A 275 -6.04 -18.38 -13.16
CA PHE A 275 -6.83 -17.16 -13.32
C PHE A 275 -7.90 -17.32 -14.40
N ALA A 276 -7.50 -17.77 -15.60
CA ALA A 276 -8.40 -17.91 -16.75
C ALA A 276 -9.50 -18.95 -16.55
N ASP A 277 -9.15 -20.08 -15.90
CA ASP A 277 -10.06 -21.22 -15.75
C ASP A 277 -10.95 -21.10 -14.50
N VAL A 278 -10.49 -20.43 -13.44
CA VAL A 278 -11.14 -20.44 -12.12
C VAL A 278 -11.61 -19.08 -11.66
N LEU A 279 -10.73 -18.05 -11.70
CA LEU A 279 -11.04 -16.73 -11.10
C LEU A 279 -11.87 -15.87 -12.06
N GLU A 280 -11.44 -15.71 -13.30
CA GLU A 280 -12.05 -14.76 -14.24
C GLU A 280 -13.51 -15.14 -14.60
N PRO A 281 -13.86 -16.44 -14.86
CA PRO A 281 -15.22 -16.80 -15.17
C PRO A 281 -16.15 -16.86 -13.96
N ASN A 282 -15.64 -16.98 -12.76
CA ASN A 282 -16.45 -17.22 -11.56
C ASN A 282 -16.74 -15.92 -10.79
N LYS A 283 -17.91 -15.33 -10.99
CA LYS A 283 -18.35 -14.09 -10.33
C LYS A 283 -18.73 -14.29 -8.85
N GLU A 284 -18.82 -15.53 -8.37
CA GLU A 284 -19.05 -15.82 -6.96
C GLU A 284 -17.75 -15.76 -6.13
N ILE A 285 -16.58 -15.69 -6.76
CA ILE A 285 -15.32 -15.39 -6.10
C ILE A 285 -15.21 -13.85 -5.97
N GLY A 286 -15.47 -13.31 -4.78
CA GLY A 286 -15.49 -11.86 -4.57
C GLY A 286 -14.12 -11.23 -4.37
N LEU A 287 -13.21 -11.94 -3.70
CA LEU A 287 -11.87 -11.45 -3.39
C LEU A 287 -10.83 -12.55 -3.69
N PHE A 288 -9.62 -12.12 -3.99
CA PHE A 288 -8.49 -13.00 -4.28
C PHE A 288 -7.19 -12.42 -3.72
N TYR A 289 -6.33 -13.32 -3.27
CA TYR A 289 -4.97 -13.02 -2.84
C TYR A 289 -4.03 -14.18 -3.17
N GLY A 290 -3.00 -13.93 -3.98
CA GLY A 290 -1.94 -14.90 -4.26
C GLY A 290 -0.70 -14.61 -3.41
N HIS A 291 -0.31 -15.51 -2.52
CA HIS A 291 0.86 -15.38 -1.65
C HIS A 291 1.97 -16.30 -2.12
N LEU A 292 3.08 -15.72 -2.58
CA LEU A 292 4.23 -16.43 -3.10
C LEU A 292 5.19 -16.84 -1.99
N SER A 293 5.82 -17.99 -2.12
CA SER A 293 6.87 -18.45 -1.21
C SER A 293 8.06 -17.51 -1.21
N THR A 294 8.51 -17.12 -0.02
CA THR A 294 9.79 -16.43 0.17
C THR A 294 10.86 -17.35 0.77
N ALA A 295 10.57 -18.66 0.89
CA ALA A 295 11.53 -19.64 1.36
C ALA A 295 12.57 -19.98 0.27
N PRO A 296 13.86 -20.10 0.60
CA PRO A 296 14.91 -20.37 -0.40
C PRO A 296 14.71 -21.65 -1.22
N GLY A 297 14.11 -22.69 -0.61
CA GLY A 297 13.92 -23.99 -1.26
C GLY A 297 12.91 -23.98 -2.41
N ASN A 298 11.97 -23.04 -2.41
CA ASN A 298 10.92 -22.90 -3.43
C ASN A 298 10.53 -21.44 -3.67
N PHE A 299 11.53 -20.55 -3.64
CA PHE A 299 11.38 -19.10 -3.71
C PHE A 299 10.65 -18.68 -4.99
N LEU A 300 9.49 -18.00 -4.84
CA LEU A 300 8.56 -17.61 -5.89
C LEU A 300 8.09 -18.75 -6.82
N GLU A 301 8.25 -20.01 -6.42
CA GLU A 301 7.80 -21.16 -7.20
C GLU A 301 6.44 -21.68 -6.75
N ASP A 302 6.21 -21.71 -5.44
CA ASP A 302 4.93 -22.08 -4.86
C ASP A 302 4.11 -20.82 -4.53
N MET A 303 2.81 -20.87 -4.76
CA MET A 303 1.85 -19.83 -4.42
C MET A 303 0.71 -20.43 -3.61
N ILE A 304 0.41 -19.81 -2.46
CA ILE A 304 -0.84 -20.04 -1.76
C ILE A 304 -1.88 -19.10 -2.34
N VAL A 305 -2.93 -19.68 -2.91
CA VAL A 305 -4.09 -18.92 -3.41
C VAL A 305 -5.14 -18.88 -2.32
N TYR A 306 -5.49 -17.68 -1.89
CA TYR A 306 -6.63 -17.43 -1.03
C TYR A 306 -7.79 -16.92 -1.88
N ARG A 307 -8.92 -17.62 -1.83
CA ARG A 307 -10.18 -17.21 -2.46
C ARG A 307 -11.23 -16.97 -1.41
N TYR A 308 -12.11 -16.04 -1.72
CA TYR A 308 -13.25 -15.70 -0.89
C TYR A 308 -14.51 -15.92 -1.73
N ASP A 309 -15.12 -17.10 -1.55
CA ASP A 309 -16.29 -17.56 -2.29
C ASP A 309 -17.56 -17.08 -1.57
N LYS A 310 -18.48 -16.42 -2.27
CA LYS A 310 -19.75 -15.93 -1.69
C LYS A 310 -20.57 -17.07 -1.12
N VAL A 311 -21.18 -16.84 0.02
CA VAL A 311 -22.10 -17.78 0.67
C VAL A 311 -23.50 -17.18 0.61
N ALA A 312 -24.42 -17.91 -0.04
CA ALA A 312 -25.82 -17.55 -0.04
C ALA A 312 -26.45 -17.73 1.36
N ASP A 313 -27.50 -16.95 1.64
CA ASP A 313 -28.35 -17.08 2.81
C ASP A 313 -27.66 -16.93 4.19
N GLN A 314 -26.49 -16.28 4.21
CA GLN A 314 -25.82 -15.89 5.45
C GLN A 314 -25.87 -14.37 5.63
N PRO A 315 -26.62 -13.85 6.64
CA PRO A 315 -26.68 -12.41 6.86
C PRO A 315 -25.36 -11.90 7.46
N PRO A 316 -24.77 -10.82 6.91
CA PRO A 316 -23.54 -10.22 7.44
C PRO A 316 -23.68 -9.73 8.89
N ALA A 317 -24.91 -9.44 9.34
CA ALA A 317 -25.18 -9.02 10.72
C ALA A 317 -24.87 -10.09 11.77
N ASP A 318 -24.86 -11.36 11.37
CA ASP A 318 -24.49 -12.48 12.26
C ASP A 318 -22.97 -12.64 12.37
N GLN A 319 -22.21 -11.94 11.54
CA GLN A 319 -20.76 -11.95 11.59
C GLN A 319 -20.23 -10.83 12.49
N PRO A 320 -19.17 -11.08 13.26
CA PRO A 320 -18.56 -10.04 14.08
C PRO A 320 -18.03 -8.89 13.21
N GLY A 321 -18.02 -7.69 13.78
CA GLY A 321 -17.41 -6.51 13.19
C GLY A 321 -15.90 -6.66 13.00
N ILE A 322 -15.28 -5.64 12.44
CA ILE A 322 -13.83 -5.60 12.29
C ILE A 322 -13.20 -5.51 13.68
N GLY A 323 -12.56 -6.59 14.10
CA GLY A 323 -11.83 -6.66 15.37
C GLY A 323 -10.33 -6.57 15.14
N GLU A 324 -9.56 -6.30 16.19
CA GLU A 324 -8.11 -6.37 16.09
C GLU A 324 -7.69 -7.80 15.70
N PRO A 325 -6.81 -7.97 14.68
CA PRO A 325 -6.37 -9.29 14.25
C PRO A 325 -5.70 -10.05 15.38
N GLY A 326 -6.10 -11.30 15.58
CA GLY A 326 -5.45 -12.18 16.54
C GLY A 326 -3.99 -12.43 16.18
N SER A 327 -3.14 -12.68 17.17
CA SER A 327 -1.74 -13.12 16.97
C SER A 327 -0.80 -12.14 16.23
N VAL A 328 -1.12 -10.84 16.10
CA VAL A 328 -0.28 -9.82 15.43
C VAL A 328 1.16 -9.84 15.95
N GLY A 329 1.37 -9.92 17.27
CA GLY A 329 2.70 -9.99 17.87
C GLY A 329 3.49 -11.24 17.43
N LEU A 330 2.85 -12.40 17.35
CA LEU A 330 3.49 -13.63 16.87
C LEU A 330 3.85 -13.54 15.39
N LYS A 331 2.97 -13.04 14.54
CA LYS A 331 3.23 -12.82 13.12
C LYS A 331 4.40 -11.85 12.91
N ARG A 332 4.49 -10.76 13.69
CA ARG A 332 5.66 -9.86 13.67
C ARG A 332 6.95 -10.55 14.05
N VAL A 333 6.95 -11.37 15.10
CA VAL A 333 8.13 -12.15 15.48
C VAL A 333 8.59 -13.04 14.34
N LEU A 334 7.70 -13.77 13.68
CA LEU A 334 8.03 -14.66 12.56
C LEU A 334 8.61 -13.89 11.37
N ILE A 335 8.02 -12.75 11.00
CA ILE A 335 8.52 -11.90 9.91
C ILE A 335 9.89 -11.32 10.25
N ASN A 336 10.07 -10.81 11.47
CA ASN A 336 11.36 -10.26 11.88
C ASN A 336 12.44 -11.34 12.01
N LEU A 337 12.10 -12.55 12.43
CA LEU A 337 13.03 -13.69 12.41
C LEU A 337 13.43 -14.08 10.99
N ALA A 338 12.51 -14.00 10.02
CA ALA A 338 12.83 -14.32 8.63
C ALA A 338 13.94 -13.44 8.02
N LYS A 339 14.24 -12.28 8.63
CA LYS A 339 15.38 -11.42 8.27
C LYS A 339 16.73 -12.03 8.61
N TRP A 340 16.79 -12.99 9.54
CA TRP A 340 18.03 -13.57 10.07
C TRP A 340 18.55 -14.77 9.28
N GLY A 341 17.94 -15.07 8.12
CA GLY A 341 18.48 -16.05 7.19
C GLY A 341 17.54 -17.16 6.79
N SER A 342 18.06 -18.05 5.93
CA SER A 342 17.30 -19.07 5.19
C SER A 342 16.50 -20.03 6.08
N LEU A 343 17.04 -20.43 7.23
CA LEU A 343 16.32 -21.33 8.13
C LEU A 343 15.02 -20.72 8.65
N PHE A 344 15.03 -19.42 8.97
CA PHE A 344 13.85 -18.74 9.47
C PHE A 344 12.86 -18.42 8.35
N GLN A 345 13.33 -18.20 7.12
CA GLN A 345 12.48 -18.07 5.93
C GLN A 345 11.76 -19.39 5.62
N GLU A 346 12.45 -20.53 5.71
CA GLU A 346 11.82 -21.84 5.59
C GLU A 346 10.79 -22.10 6.70
N LEU A 347 11.10 -21.72 7.94
CA LEU A 347 10.18 -21.85 9.08
C LEU A 347 8.93 -20.97 8.87
N LYS A 348 9.12 -19.73 8.41
CA LYS A 348 8.01 -18.83 8.07
C LYS A 348 7.07 -19.47 7.04
N TRP A 349 7.63 -19.93 5.92
CA TRP A 349 6.85 -20.58 4.87
C TRP A 349 6.15 -21.85 5.32
N PHE A 350 6.84 -22.68 6.12
CA PHE A 350 6.22 -23.85 6.73
C PHE A 350 5.03 -23.46 7.62
N THR A 351 5.17 -22.39 8.40
CA THR A 351 4.09 -21.89 9.26
C THR A 351 2.91 -21.41 8.44
N GLU A 352 3.15 -20.63 7.38
CA GLU A 352 2.13 -20.13 6.46
C GLU A 352 1.41 -21.28 5.74
N LYS A 353 2.14 -22.30 5.34
CA LYS A 353 1.55 -23.49 4.67
C LYS A 353 0.71 -24.36 5.59
N THR A 354 1.11 -24.55 6.84
CA THR A 354 0.58 -25.64 7.66
C THR A 354 -0.10 -25.20 8.95
N LEU A 355 0.33 -24.10 9.56
CA LEU A 355 -0.14 -23.66 10.88
C LEU A 355 -1.09 -22.49 10.78
N GLU A 356 -0.85 -21.53 9.88
CA GLU A 356 -1.70 -20.36 9.72
C GLU A 356 -3.19 -20.71 9.52
N PRO A 357 -3.57 -21.70 8.70
CA PRO A 357 -4.96 -22.11 8.57
C PRO A 357 -5.63 -22.58 9.87
N LYS A 358 -4.81 -22.97 10.85
CA LYS A 358 -5.29 -23.42 12.17
C LYS A 358 -5.35 -22.28 13.18
N PHE A 359 -4.66 -21.17 12.91
CA PHE A 359 -4.54 -20.01 13.78
C PHE A 359 -5.22 -18.76 13.22
N GLU A 360 -5.54 -18.72 11.94
CA GLU A 360 -6.44 -17.70 11.43
C GLU A 360 -7.74 -17.86 12.22
N SER A 361 -7.91 -16.95 13.17
CA SER A 361 -9.14 -16.84 13.90
C SER A 361 -10.23 -16.47 12.91
N CYS A 362 -10.89 -17.49 12.39
CA CYS A 362 -12.26 -17.29 11.98
C CYS A 362 -12.93 -16.57 13.13
N THR A 363 -13.38 -15.38 12.92
CA THR A 363 -14.10 -14.58 13.90
C THR A 363 -15.53 -15.15 14.09
N VAL A 364 -15.69 -16.44 13.94
CA VAL A 364 -16.89 -17.15 14.34
C VAL A 364 -16.81 -17.31 15.84
N ALA A 365 -17.85 -16.86 16.52
CA ALA A 365 -18.00 -16.96 17.95
C ALA A 365 -17.47 -18.30 18.47
N ARG A 366 -16.48 -18.24 19.35
CA ARG A 366 -15.76 -19.37 19.97
C ARG A 366 -16.66 -20.35 20.74
N THR A 367 -17.97 -20.22 20.65
CA THR A 367 -18.91 -20.90 21.53
C THR A 367 -19.65 -22.08 20.92
N SER A 368 -19.61 -22.35 19.61
CA SER A 368 -20.41 -23.46 19.09
C SER A 368 -19.88 -24.26 17.91
N ALA A 369 -18.75 -23.94 17.30
CA ALA A 369 -18.36 -24.61 16.05
C ALA A 369 -16.86 -24.94 15.94
N MET A 370 -16.23 -25.44 16.99
CA MET A 370 -15.02 -26.24 16.84
C MET A 370 -15.40 -27.71 16.55
N ALA A 371 -16.37 -27.91 15.68
CA ALA A 371 -16.59 -29.19 15.06
C ALA A 371 -15.67 -29.29 13.84
N GLU A 372 -14.93 -30.34 13.76
CA GLU A 372 -13.99 -30.68 12.71
C GLU A 372 -14.59 -30.42 11.32
N GLY A 373 -14.00 -29.50 10.55
CA GLY A 373 -14.25 -29.33 9.12
C GLY A 373 -15.11 -28.13 8.71
N GLU A 374 -15.52 -27.22 9.59
CA GLU A 374 -16.29 -26.04 9.17
C GLU A 374 -15.39 -24.98 8.54
N ALA A 375 -15.78 -24.54 7.34
CA ALA A 375 -15.12 -23.51 6.58
C ALA A 375 -15.20 -22.16 7.31
N CYS A 376 -14.13 -21.39 7.29
CA CYS A 376 -14.08 -20.06 7.87
C CYS A 376 -14.99 -19.10 7.11
N LEU A 377 -15.92 -18.44 7.79
CA LEU A 377 -16.79 -17.42 7.24
C LEU A 377 -16.31 -16.04 7.69
N VAL A 378 -16.23 -15.11 6.76
CA VAL A 378 -15.80 -13.72 6.98
C VAL A 378 -16.71 -12.78 6.18
N THR A 379 -16.84 -11.53 6.60
CA THR A 379 -17.47 -10.51 5.75
C THR A 379 -16.44 -9.91 4.80
N ARG A 380 -16.91 -9.21 3.75
CA ARG A 380 -16.05 -8.56 2.76
C ARG A 380 -15.00 -7.62 3.39
N ASN A 381 -15.31 -6.98 4.49
CA ASN A 381 -14.40 -6.04 5.15
C ASN A 381 -13.22 -6.73 5.86
N ASN A 382 -13.39 -7.94 6.38
CA ASN A 382 -12.36 -8.61 7.18
C ASN A 382 -11.06 -8.89 6.41
N PRO A 383 -11.04 -9.45 5.19
CA PRO A 383 -9.79 -9.71 4.48
C PRO A 383 -8.99 -8.44 4.15
N MET A 384 -9.68 -7.31 3.94
CA MET A 384 -9.04 -6.03 3.64
C MET A 384 -8.49 -5.34 4.89
N HIS A 385 -8.99 -5.67 6.09
CA HIS A 385 -8.45 -5.23 7.37
C HIS A 385 -7.27 -6.09 7.82
N ASP A 386 -7.40 -7.41 7.73
CA ASP A 386 -6.47 -8.35 8.37
C ASP A 386 -5.11 -8.46 7.69
N SER A 387 -4.96 -7.92 6.47
CA SER A 387 -3.86 -8.30 5.61
C SER A 387 -2.48 -7.82 6.07
N VAL A 388 -2.32 -6.78 6.94
CA VAL A 388 -0.99 -6.18 7.12
C VAL A 388 -0.62 -5.58 8.50
N PRO A 389 -1.36 -5.67 9.62
CA PRO A 389 -0.94 -5.02 10.87
C PRO A 389 0.40 -5.56 11.41
N TYR A 390 0.77 -6.77 11.03
CA TYR A 390 2.00 -7.44 11.47
C TYR A 390 3.23 -7.04 10.64
N LEU A 391 3.07 -6.38 9.48
CA LEU A 391 4.20 -5.91 8.68
C LEU A 391 4.85 -4.64 9.25
N PHE A 392 4.13 -3.88 10.09
CA PHE A 392 4.73 -2.71 10.75
C PHE A 392 5.58 -3.13 11.95
N ASN A 393 6.84 -2.76 11.92
CA ASN A 393 7.78 -3.02 13.00
C ASN A 393 8.55 -1.75 13.40
N ASP A 394 9.21 -1.80 14.57
CA ASP A 394 9.95 -0.69 15.17
C ASP A 394 11.43 -1.06 15.32
N LEU A 395 12.08 -1.42 14.22
CA LEU A 395 13.50 -1.72 14.21
C LEU A 395 14.28 -0.46 13.79
N MET A 396 15.21 0.00 14.64
CA MET A 396 15.83 1.33 14.52
C MET A 396 16.80 1.46 13.34
N ASP A 397 17.50 0.37 13.00
CA ASP A 397 18.60 0.39 12.02
C ASP A 397 18.22 -0.20 10.68
N GLU A 398 16.93 -0.53 10.50
CA GLU A 398 16.39 -1.10 9.27
C GLU A 398 14.98 -0.60 8.99
N THR A 399 14.55 -0.72 7.76
CA THR A 399 13.21 -0.37 7.32
C THR A 399 12.72 -1.37 6.29
N ASP A 400 11.40 -1.52 6.22
CA ASP A 400 10.75 -2.44 5.30
C ASP A 400 10.10 -1.62 4.18
N ILE A 401 10.45 -1.95 2.95
CA ILE A 401 10.09 -1.21 1.74
C ILE A 401 9.16 -2.05 0.87
N LEU A 402 8.12 -1.42 0.36
CA LEU A 402 7.25 -2.00 -0.66
C LEU A 402 7.80 -1.71 -2.05
N HIS A 403 7.68 -2.71 -2.91
CA HIS A 403 7.84 -2.60 -4.36
C HIS A 403 6.61 -3.19 -5.03
N GLU A 404 6.25 -2.69 -6.20
CA GLU A 404 5.20 -3.28 -7.00
C GLU A 404 5.47 -3.08 -8.49
N TYR A 405 5.26 -4.15 -9.25
CA TYR A 405 5.54 -4.24 -10.68
C TYR A 405 4.32 -4.79 -11.39
N PHE A 406 3.84 -4.09 -12.40
CA PHE A 406 2.64 -4.44 -13.18
C PHE A 406 3.07 -5.04 -14.51
N ILE A 407 2.72 -6.28 -14.75
CA ILE A 407 3.21 -7.06 -15.88
C ILE A 407 2.01 -7.45 -16.75
N PRO A 408 2.04 -7.17 -18.07
CA PRO A 408 1.05 -7.69 -19.00
C PRO A 408 0.83 -9.18 -18.79
N ARG A 409 -0.43 -9.62 -18.75
CA ARG A 409 -0.76 -11.01 -18.36
C ARG A 409 -0.03 -12.05 -19.19
N ALA A 410 0.20 -11.79 -20.49
CA ALA A 410 0.89 -12.68 -21.39
C ALA A 410 2.38 -12.86 -21.08
N ALA A 411 3.01 -11.90 -20.41
CA ALA A 411 4.45 -11.91 -20.10
C ALA A 411 4.76 -12.36 -18.66
N TYR A 412 3.76 -12.81 -17.90
CA TYR A 412 3.94 -13.10 -16.47
C TYR A 412 4.93 -14.22 -16.20
N ILE A 413 4.88 -15.32 -16.96
CA ILE A 413 5.70 -16.50 -16.69
C ILE A 413 7.19 -16.18 -16.89
N GLU A 414 7.53 -15.53 -17.99
CA GLU A 414 8.89 -15.11 -18.30
C GLU A 414 9.39 -14.10 -17.27
N PHE A 415 8.56 -13.10 -16.95
CA PHE A 415 8.88 -12.10 -15.94
C PHE A 415 9.14 -12.71 -14.57
N ILE A 416 8.25 -13.57 -14.05
CA ILE A 416 8.39 -14.14 -12.71
C ILE A 416 9.63 -15.03 -12.60
N SER A 417 10.00 -15.70 -13.69
CA SER A 417 11.22 -16.49 -13.76
C SER A 417 12.48 -15.63 -13.65
N GLU A 418 12.56 -14.53 -14.39
CA GLU A 418 13.71 -13.61 -14.34
C GLU A 418 13.75 -12.84 -13.01
N ALA A 419 12.62 -12.37 -12.51
CA ALA A 419 12.52 -11.71 -11.20
C ALA A 419 12.96 -12.64 -10.06
N ARG A 420 12.61 -13.93 -10.14
CA ARG A 420 13.05 -14.97 -9.20
C ARG A 420 14.56 -15.07 -9.13
N GLU A 421 15.24 -15.10 -10.28
CA GLU A 421 16.71 -15.18 -10.34
C GLU A 421 17.38 -13.93 -9.76
N ILE A 422 16.85 -12.73 -10.07
CA ILE A 422 17.35 -11.48 -9.49
C ILE A 422 17.20 -11.50 -7.96
N LEU A 423 16.02 -11.85 -7.46
CA LEU A 423 15.69 -11.82 -6.03
C LEU A 423 16.41 -12.90 -5.23
N ARG A 424 16.76 -14.05 -5.83
CA ARG A 424 17.57 -15.09 -5.20
C ARG A 424 19.05 -14.68 -5.04
N ASN A 425 19.56 -13.88 -5.98
CA ASN A 425 20.99 -13.55 -6.06
C ASN A 425 21.34 -12.22 -5.39
N GLN A 426 20.40 -11.57 -4.68
CA GLN A 426 20.60 -10.30 -4.00
C GLN A 426 20.58 -10.46 -2.46
N PRO A 427 21.25 -9.57 -1.69
CA PRO A 427 21.48 -9.77 -0.27
C PRO A 427 20.33 -9.33 0.66
N LEU A 428 19.31 -8.61 0.16
CA LEU A 428 18.26 -8.05 1.00
C LEU A 428 17.13 -9.07 1.25
N PRO A 429 16.67 -9.26 2.50
CA PRO A 429 15.60 -10.22 2.79
C PRO A 429 14.26 -9.82 2.17
N VAL A 430 13.68 -10.70 1.36
CA VAL A 430 12.29 -10.60 0.89
C VAL A 430 11.39 -11.19 1.96
N LEU A 431 10.56 -10.36 2.56
CA LEU A 431 9.71 -10.75 3.70
C LEU A 431 8.35 -11.25 3.27
N ASN A 432 7.82 -10.70 2.18
CA ASN A 432 6.55 -11.09 1.60
C ASN A 432 6.59 -10.87 0.09
N ALA A 433 5.91 -11.73 -0.65
CA ALA A 433 5.68 -11.58 -2.08
C ALA A 433 4.25 -12.00 -2.40
N SER A 434 3.53 -11.20 -3.19
CA SER A 434 2.16 -11.51 -3.55
C SER A 434 1.82 -11.09 -4.97
N VAL A 435 0.80 -11.76 -5.53
CA VAL A 435 0.25 -11.44 -6.85
C VAL A 435 -1.14 -10.88 -6.71
N ARG A 436 -1.40 -9.78 -7.45
CA ARG A 436 -2.71 -9.15 -7.58
C ARG A 436 -3.14 -9.16 -9.04
N ILE A 437 -4.43 -8.93 -9.24
CA ILE A 437 -5.01 -8.78 -10.56
C ILE A 437 -5.37 -7.33 -10.76
N VAL A 438 -4.91 -6.75 -11.85
CA VAL A 438 -5.10 -5.34 -12.16
C VAL A 438 -5.77 -5.23 -13.53
N HIS A 439 -6.76 -4.35 -13.60
CA HIS A 439 -7.43 -4.00 -14.86
C HIS A 439 -6.71 -2.86 -15.58
N LYS A 440 -7.07 -2.66 -16.83
CA LYS A 440 -6.66 -1.46 -17.56
C LYS A 440 -7.20 -0.22 -16.83
N GLU A 441 -6.33 0.76 -16.61
CA GLU A 441 -6.65 2.01 -15.92
C GLU A 441 -6.72 3.18 -16.91
N ASP A 442 -7.73 4.04 -16.75
CA ASP A 442 -7.93 5.24 -17.57
C ASP A 442 -7.67 6.51 -16.75
N VAL A 443 -6.41 6.71 -16.38
CA VAL A 443 -5.90 7.89 -15.69
C VAL A 443 -4.69 8.46 -16.42
N ALA A 444 -4.37 9.74 -16.19
CA ALA A 444 -3.35 10.44 -16.98
C ALA A 444 -1.94 9.86 -16.80
N LEU A 445 -1.59 9.36 -15.62
CA LEU A 445 -0.33 8.68 -15.35
C LEU A 445 -0.63 7.27 -14.86
N THR A 446 -0.92 6.37 -15.80
CA THR A 446 -1.37 5.02 -15.49
C THR A 446 -0.22 4.05 -15.21
N TYR A 447 -0.39 3.18 -14.22
CA TYR A 447 0.52 2.04 -14.00
C TYR A 447 0.08 0.78 -14.75
N ALA A 448 -1.15 0.71 -15.26
CA ALA A 448 -1.69 -0.43 -15.98
C ALA A 448 -2.42 0.01 -17.27
N PRO A 449 -1.68 0.26 -18.38
CA PRO A 449 -2.27 0.64 -19.67
C PRO A 449 -3.05 -0.51 -20.33
N GLU A 450 -2.88 -1.72 -19.84
CA GLU A 450 -3.59 -2.93 -20.23
C GLU A 450 -3.80 -3.84 -19.00
N PRO A 451 -4.64 -4.89 -19.08
CA PRO A 451 -4.81 -5.84 -17.98
C PRO A 451 -3.49 -6.51 -17.59
N ALA A 452 -3.16 -6.48 -16.30
CA ALA A 452 -1.89 -6.92 -15.78
C ALA A 452 -2.04 -7.83 -14.55
N TYR A 453 -1.00 -8.56 -14.23
CA TYR A 453 -0.76 -9.08 -12.89
C TYR A 453 0.26 -8.18 -12.19
N SER A 454 0.05 -7.87 -10.92
CA SER A 454 1.06 -7.15 -10.15
C SER A 454 1.83 -8.10 -9.26
N LEU A 455 3.16 -7.94 -9.23
CA LEU A 455 4.04 -8.54 -8.22
C LEU A 455 4.31 -7.51 -7.15
N VAL A 456 3.76 -7.72 -5.95
CA VAL A 456 4.03 -6.89 -4.77
C VAL A 456 5.09 -7.56 -3.93
N LEU A 457 6.14 -6.84 -3.59
CA LEU A 457 7.24 -7.31 -2.75
C LEU A 457 7.36 -6.45 -1.49
N TYR A 458 7.67 -7.08 -0.38
CA TYR A 458 8.00 -6.43 0.88
C TYR A 458 9.42 -6.83 1.26
N ILE A 459 10.35 -5.87 1.23
CA ILE A 459 11.79 -6.11 1.30
C ILE A 459 12.37 -5.30 2.44
N ASN A 460 13.20 -5.93 3.26
CA ASN A 460 13.92 -5.26 4.33
C ASN A 460 15.23 -4.66 3.83
N GLN A 461 15.58 -3.47 4.31
CA GLN A 461 16.89 -2.86 4.08
C GLN A 461 17.43 -2.19 5.33
N PRO A 462 18.76 -2.15 5.53
CA PRO A 462 19.41 -1.23 6.45
C PRO A 462 19.12 0.24 6.10
N THR A 463 19.08 1.11 7.11
CA THR A 463 18.81 2.56 6.92
C THR A 463 20.06 3.38 6.61
N ASP A 464 21.19 2.73 6.40
CA ASP A 464 22.47 3.35 6.04
C ASP A 464 22.67 3.47 4.50
N THR A 465 23.79 4.06 4.10
CA THR A 465 24.15 4.26 2.69
C THR A 465 24.34 2.94 1.95
N ASP A 466 24.88 1.90 2.60
CA ASP A 466 25.09 0.59 1.99
C ASP A 466 23.76 -0.11 1.70
N GLY A 467 22.84 -0.09 2.67
CA GLY A 467 21.47 -0.60 2.49
C GLY A 467 20.74 0.08 1.36
N ASN A 468 20.85 1.42 1.25
CA ASN A 468 20.25 2.16 0.16
C ASN A 468 20.87 1.83 -1.20
N THR A 469 22.21 1.65 -1.26
CA THR A 469 22.90 1.27 -2.48
C THR A 469 22.48 -0.11 -2.98
N LYS A 470 22.36 -1.08 -2.08
CA LYS A 470 21.87 -2.43 -2.39
C LYS A 470 20.42 -2.41 -2.87
N MET A 471 19.54 -1.64 -2.19
CA MET A 471 18.16 -1.51 -2.59
C MET A 471 18.00 -0.84 -3.95
N ARG A 472 18.79 0.21 -4.23
CA ARG A 472 18.82 0.87 -5.54
C ARG A 472 19.22 -0.10 -6.65
N ALA A 473 20.27 -0.89 -6.45
CA ALA A 473 20.71 -1.88 -7.42
C ALA A 473 19.63 -2.93 -7.70
N LEU A 474 19.01 -3.46 -6.65
CA LEU A 474 17.91 -4.40 -6.77
C LEU A 474 16.70 -3.80 -7.49
N THR A 475 16.28 -2.60 -7.09
CA THR A 475 15.13 -1.92 -7.70
C THR A 475 15.32 -1.72 -9.20
N ARG A 476 16.51 -1.26 -9.63
CA ARG A 476 16.82 -1.07 -11.05
C ARG A 476 16.84 -2.37 -11.82
N ALA A 477 17.43 -3.43 -11.27
CA ALA A 477 17.41 -4.73 -11.92
C ALA A 477 15.98 -5.23 -12.15
N LEU A 478 15.07 -5.05 -11.17
CA LEU A 478 13.68 -5.41 -11.32
C LEU A 478 12.91 -4.49 -12.29
N ILE A 479 13.21 -3.20 -12.31
CA ILE A 479 12.65 -2.24 -13.27
C ILE A 479 13.07 -2.60 -14.70
N ASP A 480 14.35 -2.90 -14.94
CA ASP A 480 14.85 -3.27 -16.27
C ASP A 480 14.15 -4.53 -16.81
N VAL A 481 13.97 -5.56 -15.97
CA VAL A 481 13.21 -6.76 -16.35
C VAL A 481 11.73 -6.43 -16.57
N THR A 482 11.15 -5.56 -15.75
CA THR A 482 9.77 -5.11 -15.91
C THR A 482 9.56 -4.43 -17.26
N ILE A 483 10.44 -3.52 -17.63
CA ILE A 483 10.40 -2.82 -18.93
C ILE A 483 10.62 -3.80 -20.08
N LYS A 484 11.56 -4.73 -19.95
CA LYS A 484 11.81 -5.79 -20.95
C LYS A 484 10.54 -6.58 -21.29
N HIS A 485 9.69 -6.82 -20.31
CA HIS A 485 8.42 -7.53 -20.47
C HIS A 485 7.20 -6.61 -20.68
N GLY A 486 7.42 -5.34 -21.04
CA GLY A 486 6.36 -4.37 -21.34
C GLY A 486 5.58 -3.90 -20.11
N GLY A 487 6.09 -4.16 -18.93
CA GLY A 487 5.47 -3.79 -17.66
C GLY A 487 5.84 -2.40 -17.17
N ARG A 488 5.26 -2.02 -16.03
CA ARG A 488 5.49 -0.75 -15.32
C ARG A 488 5.74 -1.00 -13.84
N PHE A 489 6.45 -0.10 -13.18
CA PHE A 489 6.64 -0.12 -11.72
C PHE A 489 5.76 0.94 -11.05
N PHE A 490 5.40 0.73 -9.77
CA PHE A 490 4.51 1.65 -9.07
C PHE A 490 5.30 2.82 -8.46
N LEU A 491 4.89 4.05 -8.76
CA LEU A 491 5.59 5.28 -8.40
C LEU A 491 5.54 5.70 -6.92
N PRO A 492 4.59 5.27 -6.04
CA PRO A 492 4.54 5.72 -4.65
C PRO A 492 5.69 5.25 -3.75
N TYR A 493 6.58 4.43 -4.27
CA TYR A 493 7.70 3.86 -3.52
C TYR A 493 9.00 4.66 -3.71
N GLN A 494 10.16 4.06 -3.39
CA GLN A 494 11.44 4.75 -3.47
C GLN A 494 11.80 5.18 -4.89
N LEU A 495 12.46 6.34 -5.00
CA LEU A 495 12.82 6.96 -6.27
C LEU A 495 14.14 6.38 -6.83
N HIS A 496 14.23 5.07 -7.01
CA HIS A 496 15.43 4.36 -7.44
C HIS A 496 15.47 4.07 -8.96
N TYR A 497 14.89 4.91 -9.76
CA TYR A 497 14.86 4.79 -11.22
C TYR A 497 15.63 5.90 -11.90
N THR A 498 16.13 5.64 -13.11
CA THR A 498 16.77 6.60 -13.99
C THR A 498 15.74 7.33 -14.86
N ALA A 499 16.16 8.41 -15.52
CA ALA A 499 15.36 9.09 -16.54
C ALA A 499 14.90 8.12 -17.65
N ARG A 500 15.81 7.25 -18.13
CA ARG A 500 15.51 6.23 -19.16
C ARG A 500 14.40 5.27 -18.69
N GLU A 501 14.54 4.73 -17.51
CA GLU A 501 13.60 3.77 -16.93
C GLU A 501 12.23 4.40 -16.66
N LEU A 502 12.21 5.63 -16.13
CA LEU A 502 10.99 6.38 -15.88
C LEU A 502 10.21 6.65 -17.18
N LEU A 503 10.90 7.19 -18.21
CA LEU A 503 10.24 7.52 -19.48
C LEU A 503 9.88 6.28 -20.30
N ALA A 504 10.61 5.17 -20.16
CA ALA A 504 10.25 3.91 -20.80
C ALA A 504 8.99 3.30 -20.17
N SER A 505 8.84 3.39 -18.83
CA SER A 505 7.64 2.89 -18.12
C SER A 505 6.46 3.85 -18.23
N TYR A 506 6.70 5.16 -18.28
CA TYR A 506 5.66 6.19 -18.29
C TYR A 506 5.88 7.18 -19.44
N PRO A 507 5.68 6.77 -20.69
CA PRO A 507 5.85 7.64 -21.86
C PRO A 507 4.91 8.85 -21.87
N GLU A 508 3.79 8.80 -21.13
CA GLU A 508 2.85 9.91 -20.93
C GLU A 508 3.32 10.97 -19.94
N LEU A 509 4.41 10.75 -19.19
CA LEU A 509 4.90 11.68 -18.17
C LEU A 509 5.13 13.11 -18.67
N PRO A 510 5.71 13.37 -19.87
CA PRO A 510 5.84 14.73 -20.39
C PRO A 510 4.49 15.45 -20.55
N ALA A 511 3.47 14.75 -21.03
CA ALA A 511 2.13 15.32 -21.17
C ALA A 511 1.48 15.58 -19.81
N PHE A 512 1.65 14.67 -18.85
CA PHE A 512 1.22 14.85 -17.46
C PHE A 512 1.84 16.09 -16.81
N LEU A 513 3.15 16.31 -16.99
CA LEU A 513 3.85 17.49 -16.46
C LEU A 513 3.43 18.78 -17.17
N ALA A 514 3.10 18.71 -18.47
CA ALA A 514 2.54 19.85 -19.20
C ALA A 514 1.16 20.23 -18.67
N ALA A 515 0.28 19.25 -18.45
CA ALA A 515 -1.02 19.46 -17.84
C ALA A 515 -0.91 20.03 -16.42
N LYS A 516 0.06 19.54 -15.62
CA LYS A 516 0.33 20.10 -14.28
C LYS A 516 0.57 21.60 -14.34
N ARG A 517 1.34 22.11 -15.31
CA ARG A 517 1.60 23.55 -15.48
C ARG A 517 0.39 24.34 -16.01
N GLN A 518 -0.54 23.68 -16.69
CA GLN A 518 -1.80 24.32 -17.09
C GLN A 518 -2.74 24.53 -15.89
N TYR A 519 -2.90 23.51 -15.04
CA TYR A 519 -3.75 23.59 -13.85
C TYR A 519 -3.10 24.35 -12.67
N ASP A 520 -1.78 24.39 -12.61
CA ASP A 520 -1.02 25.07 -11.59
C ASP A 520 0.22 25.76 -12.19
N PRO A 521 0.04 26.92 -12.85
CA PRO A 521 1.14 27.63 -13.53
C PRO A 521 2.27 28.07 -12.61
N THR A 522 1.98 28.24 -11.32
CA THR A 522 2.99 28.64 -10.31
C THR A 522 3.66 27.44 -9.66
N GLU A 523 3.24 26.23 -10.04
CA GLU A 523 3.68 24.98 -9.39
C GLU A 523 3.55 25.10 -7.85
N LEU A 524 2.40 25.60 -7.40
CA LEU A 524 2.09 25.77 -5.98
C LEU A 524 2.13 24.43 -5.24
N PHE A 525 1.45 23.42 -5.80
CA PHE A 525 1.50 22.05 -5.28
C PHE A 525 2.79 21.36 -5.69
N SER A 526 3.58 20.95 -4.70
CA SER A 526 4.89 20.34 -4.89
C SER A 526 5.17 19.25 -3.86
N SER A 527 6.08 18.35 -4.22
CA SER A 527 6.62 17.31 -3.34
C SER A 527 8.03 16.93 -3.78
N THR A 528 8.78 16.24 -2.93
CA THR A 528 10.09 15.69 -3.30
C THR A 528 9.97 14.78 -4.53
N PHE A 529 8.93 13.94 -4.57
CA PHE A 529 8.60 13.12 -5.74
C PHE A 529 8.40 13.97 -7.01
N TYR A 530 7.58 15.03 -6.95
CA TYR A 530 7.34 15.90 -8.11
C TYR A 530 8.63 16.51 -8.65
N ARG A 531 9.47 17.05 -7.76
CA ARG A 531 10.76 17.60 -8.19
C ARG A 531 11.66 16.57 -8.85
N ALA A 532 11.66 15.35 -8.34
CA ALA A 532 12.44 14.25 -8.89
C ALA A 532 11.98 13.86 -10.30
N ILE A 533 10.69 13.60 -10.51
CA ILE A 533 10.17 13.21 -11.83
C ILE A 533 10.32 14.34 -12.85
N LYS A 534 10.15 15.59 -12.44
CA LYS A 534 10.37 16.77 -13.29
C LYS A 534 11.84 16.85 -13.72
N ALA A 535 12.78 16.72 -12.78
CA ALA A 535 14.21 16.76 -13.09
C ALA A 535 14.65 15.61 -14.02
N LEU A 536 14.15 14.39 -13.77
CA LEU A 536 14.45 13.21 -14.59
C LEU A 536 13.82 13.30 -15.99
N SER A 537 12.65 13.90 -16.13
CA SER A 537 11.97 14.00 -17.44
C SER A 537 12.65 14.97 -18.40
N GLY A 538 13.55 15.85 -17.94
CA GLY A 538 14.15 16.92 -18.74
C GLY A 538 13.14 17.99 -19.18
N VAL A 539 11.92 17.98 -18.67
CA VAL A 539 10.88 18.99 -18.95
C VAL A 539 11.17 20.23 -18.10
N VAL A 540 11.61 21.31 -18.74
CA VAL A 540 11.91 22.60 -18.11
C VAL A 540 10.64 23.37 -17.75
#